data_7a3f1def02dd0271e1eb87f09380c545
#
_entry.id   7a3f1def02dd0271e1eb87f09380c545
#
_cell.length_a   1.000
_cell.length_b   1.000
_cell.length_c   1.000
_cell.angle_alpha   90.00
_cell.angle_beta   90.00
_cell.angle_gamma   90.00
#
_symmetry.space_group_name_H-M   'P 1'
#
loop_
_entity.id
_entity.type
_entity.pdbx_description
1 polymer ?
#
loop_
_entity_poly.entity_id
_entity_poly.type
_entity_poly.pdbx_seq_one_letter_code
_entity_poly.pdbx_strand_id
1 'polypeptide(L)'
;MFGDNLITHNRLEGVGPMNLEDCINYAVTGPAGRAAGWHNDTRKNHPYDCYDKVQWEEITMTGADSMDRYYCHIKEIYESIKIIEQLIDNIPEGEYYIKQKPIIKVPEGQWYFSVEGAS
;
A
#
# COMPACT_ATOMS: atom_id res chain seq x y z
N MET A 1 -14.27 -12.43 14.56
CA MET A 1 -13.96 -11.45 13.47
C MET A 1 -14.48 -12.02 12.16
N PHE A 2 -14.75 -11.21 11.11
CA PHE A 2 -15.28 -11.74 9.83
C PHE A 2 -14.37 -12.80 9.21
N GLY A 3 -13.04 -12.63 9.31
CA GLY A 3 -12.05 -13.60 8.83
C GLY A 3 -12.04 -14.96 9.52
N ASP A 4 -12.59 -15.05 10.72
CA ASP A 4 -12.63 -16.33 11.48
C ASP A 4 -13.89 -17.14 11.19
N ASN A 5 -14.75 -16.67 10.28
CA ASN A 5 -15.99 -17.33 9.94
C ASN A 5 -15.73 -18.45 8.91
N LEU A 6 -16.23 -19.64 9.17
CA LEU A 6 -16.11 -20.80 8.28
C LEU A 6 -16.61 -20.51 6.85
N ILE A 7 -17.67 -19.70 6.70
CA ILE A 7 -18.19 -19.32 5.39
C ILE A 7 -17.18 -18.48 4.62
N THR A 8 -16.49 -17.56 5.31
CA THR A 8 -15.44 -16.72 4.71
C THR A 8 -14.26 -17.58 4.26
N HIS A 9 -13.78 -18.47 5.11
CA HIS A 9 -12.72 -19.41 4.75
C HIS A 9 -13.09 -20.22 3.51
N ASN A 10 -14.24 -20.90 3.51
CA ASN A 10 -14.69 -21.71 2.39
C ASN A 10 -14.86 -20.95 1.07
N ARG A 11 -14.99 -19.62 1.12
CA ARG A 11 -15.16 -18.78 -0.07
C ARG A 11 -13.88 -18.13 -0.57
N LEU A 12 -12.88 -18.00 0.28
CA LEU A 12 -11.66 -17.24 -0.04
C LEU A 12 -10.41 -18.12 -0.08
N GLU A 13 -10.31 -19.14 0.77
CA GLU A 13 -9.15 -20.01 0.83
C GLU A 13 -9.03 -20.86 -0.44
N GLY A 14 -7.83 -20.84 -1.06
CA GLY A 14 -7.55 -21.52 -2.32
C GLY A 14 -8.25 -20.94 -3.56
N VAL A 15 -8.97 -19.81 -3.43
CA VAL A 15 -9.72 -19.19 -4.54
C VAL A 15 -8.89 -18.13 -5.23
N GLY A 16 -8.81 -18.22 -6.58
CA GLY A 16 -8.11 -17.27 -7.43
C GLY A 16 -6.63 -17.14 -7.08
N PRO A 17 -5.87 -18.24 -6.97
CA PRO A 17 -4.44 -18.14 -6.68
C PRO A 17 -3.72 -17.44 -7.83
N MET A 18 -2.74 -16.59 -7.47
CA MET A 18 -1.86 -15.90 -8.41
C MET A 18 -0.46 -15.90 -7.81
N ASN A 19 0.42 -16.71 -8.39
CA ASN A 19 1.78 -16.86 -7.88
C ASN A 19 2.65 -15.60 -8.12
N LEU A 20 3.81 -15.56 -7.47
CA LEU A 20 4.72 -14.42 -7.56
C LEU A 20 5.21 -14.16 -9.00
N GLU A 21 5.47 -15.20 -9.77
CA GLU A 21 5.92 -15.08 -11.16
C GLU A 21 4.85 -14.41 -12.03
N ASP A 22 3.59 -14.82 -11.88
CA ASP A 22 2.47 -14.19 -12.58
C ASP A 22 2.30 -12.72 -12.16
N CYS A 23 2.42 -12.43 -10.85
CA CYS A 23 2.34 -11.05 -10.37
C CYS A 23 3.41 -10.15 -11.00
N ILE A 24 4.63 -10.63 -11.14
CA ILE A 24 5.73 -9.89 -11.77
C ILE A 24 5.48 -9.74 -13.28
N ASN A 25 5.12 -10.80 -13.97
CA ASN A 25 4.92 -10.81 -15.42
C ASN A 25 3.76 -9.92 -15.87
N TYR A 26 2.71 -9.85 -15.08
CA TYR A 26 1.53 -9.00 -15.35
C TYR A 26 1.57 -7.64 -14.64
N ALA A 27 2.67 -7.32 -13.94
CA ALA A 27 2.84 -6.10 -13.15
C ALA A 27 1.68 -5.84 -12.17
N VAL A 28 1.26 -6.89 -11.45
CA VAL A 28 0.17 -6.82 -10.48
C VAL A 28 0.67 -6.15 -9.20
N THR A 29 0.30 -4.90 -8.99
CA THR A 29 0.72 -4.09 -7.83
C THR A 29 -0.25 -4.20 -6.65
N GLY A 30 0.12 -3.59 -5.53
CA GLY A 30 -0.72 -3.48 -4.35
C GLY A 30 -0.88 -4.79 -3.58
N PRO A 31 -1.97 -4.94 -2.81
CA PRO A 31 -2.19 -6.09 -1.94
C PRO A 31 -2.20 -7.44 -2.67
N ALA A 32 -2.58 -7.47 -3.95
CA ALA A 32 -2.59 -8.69 -4.73
C ALA A 32 -1.17 -9.23 -4.97
N GLY A 33 -0.21 -8.37 -5.32
CA GLY A 33 1.19 -8.74 -5.43
C GLY A 33 1.81 -9.07 -4.08
N ARG A 34 1.52 -8.29 -3.04
CA ARG A 34 2.01 -8.54 -1.68
C ARG A 34 1.47 -9.84 -1.09
N ALA A 35 0.25 -10.24 -1.42
CA ALA A 35 -0.30 -11.55 -1.04
C ALA A 35 0.48 -12.73 -1.65
N ALA A 36 1.13 -12.53 -2.78
CA ALA A 36 2.02 -13.50 -3.42
C ALA A 36 3.49 -13.40 -2.96
N GLY A 37 3.79 -12.57 -1.96
CA GLY A 37 5.14 -12.37 -1.44
C GLY A 37 5.99 -11.38 -2.22
N TRP A 38 5.37 -10.55 -3.08
CA TRP A 38 6.10 -9.53 -3.81
C TRP A 38 6.29 -8.28 -2.97
N HIS A 39 7.53 -8.03 -2.56
CA HIS A 39 7.93 -6.81 -1.87
C HIS A 39 7.99 -5.63 -2.85
N ASN A 40 6.86 -5.02 -3.10
CA ASN A 40 6.72 -3.92 -4.07
C ASN A 40 5.79 -2.81 -3.56
N ASP A 41 6.03 -2.36 -2.33
CA ASP A 41 5.33 -1.19 -1.80
C ASP A 41 6.11 0.08 -2.16
N THR A 42 5.47 0.94 -2.94
CA THR A 42 6.07 2.20 -3.39
C THR A 42 6.49 3.11 -2.23
N ARG A 43 5.77 3.06 -1.10
CA ARG A 43 6.08 3.83 0.10
C ARG A 43 7.39 3.39 0.76
N LYS A 44 7.83 2.13 0.56
CA LYS A 44 9.12 1.59 1.02
C LYS A 44 10.21 1.76 -0.03
N ASN A 45 9.90 1.43 -1.30
CA ASN A 45 10.89 1.39 -2.36
C ASN A 45 11.26 2.79 -2.87
N HIS A 46 10.29 3.71 -2.86
CA HIS A 46 10.44 5.10 -3.29
C HIS A 46 9.70 6.04 -2.33
N PRO A 47 10.21 6.20 -1.10
CA PRO A 47 9.53 6.97 -0.05
C PRO A 47 9.20 8.40 -0.51
N TYR A 48 8.00 8.83 -0.21
CA TYR A 48 7.51 10.18 -0.44
C TYR A 48 6.81 10.71 0.81
N ASP A 49 6.51 12.01 0.86
CA ASP A 49 5.94 12.71 2.01
C ASP A 49 6.73 12.46 3.31
N CYS A 50 6.16 11.71 4.24
CA CYS A 50 6.75 11.40 5.55
C CYS A 50 7.00 9.89 5.76
N TYR A 51 6.84 9.05 4.74
CA TYR A 51 6.98 7.61 4.90
C TYR A 51 8.38 7.14 5.27
N ASP A 52 9.41 7.94 4.99
CA ASP A 52 10.80 7.73 5.42
C ASP A 52 11.05 8.06 6.89
N LYS A 53 10.14 8.80 7.54
CA LYS A 53 10.27 9.30 8.92
C LYS A 53 9.47 8.50 9.93
N VAL A 54 8.59 7.62 9.48
CA VAL A 54 7.71 6.80 10.34
C VAL A 54 8.10 5.34 10.29
N GLN A 55 7.81 4.64 11.39
CA GLN A 55 8.08 3.22 11.54
C GLN A 55 6.82 2.42 11.22
N TRP A 56 6.91 1.56 10.22
CA TRP A 56 5.84 0.67 9.78
C TRP A 56 6.42 -0.48 8.97
N GLU A 57 5.67 -1.54 8.78
CA GLU A 57 6.08 -2.74 8.07
C GLU A 57 5.29 -2.93 6.78
N GLU A 58 5.97 -3.34 5.70
CA GLU A 58 5.32 -3.81 4.50
C GLU A 58 4.73 -5.19 4.78
N ILE A 59 3.44 -5.34 4.57
CA ILE A 59 2.75 -6.61 4.79
C ILE A 59 2.84 -7.47 3.54
N THR A 60 3.41 -8.66 3.67
CA THR A 60 3.42 -9.67 2.62
C THR A 60 2.91 -11.01 3.17
N MET A 61 2.35 -11.83 2.27
CA MET A 61 1.84 -13.18 2.54
C MET A 61 2.47 -14.15 1.55
N THR A 62 2.13 -15.42 1.59
CA THR A 62 2.76 -16.44 0.73
C THR A 62 1.77 -17.42 0.07
N GLY A 63 0.51 -17.43 0.48
CA GLY A 63 -0.50 -18.32 -0.08
C GLY A 63 -1.08 -17.84 -1.41
N ALA A 64 -0.93 -16.54 -1.71
CA ALA A 64 -1.26 -15.97 -3.02
C ALA A 64 -2.73 -16.09 -3.45
N ASP A 65 -3.63 -16.43 -2.55
CA ASP A 65 -5.07 -16.62 -2.79
C ASP A 65 -5.91 -15.43 -2.31
N SER A 66 -7.23 -15.54 -2.43
CA SER A 66 -8.14 -14.49 -1.99
C SER A 66 -8.15 -14.28 -0.47
N MET A 67 -7.87 -15.33 0.30
CA MET A 67 -7.76 -15.23 1.76
C MET A 67 -6.53 -14.44 2.18
N ASP A 68 -5.40 -14.68 1.54
CA ASP A 68 -4.18 -13.90 1.78
C ASP A 68 -4.34 -12.43 1.38
N ARG A 69 -5.01 -12.14 0.26
CA ARG A 69 -5.36 -10.75 -0.11
C ARG A 69 -6.23 -10.08 0.96
N TYR A 70 -7.22 -10.78 1.49
CA TYR A 70 -8.04 -10.27 2.59
C TYR A 70 -7.19 -9.97 3.83
N TYR A 71 -6.29 -10.88 4.22
CA TYR A 71 -5.42 -10.65 5.37
C TYR A 71 -4.40 -9.53 5.13
N CYS A 72 -3.87 -9.36 3.91
CA CYS A 72 -3.06 -8.20 3.56
C CYS A 72 -3.79 -6.91 3.86
N HIS A 73 -5.01 -6.74 3.36
CA HIS A 73 -5.81 -5.53 3.59
C HIS A 73 -6.04 -5.26 5.09
N ILE A 74 -6.40 -6.29 5.85
CA ILE A 74 -6.64 -6.13 7.30
C ILE A 74 -5.36 -5.71 8.03
N LYS A 75 -4.23 -6.35 7.72
CA LYS A 75 -2.95 -6.01 8.37
C LYS A 75 -2.45 -4.62 7.96
N GLU A 76 -2.63 -4.22 6.70
CA GLU A 76 -2.29 -2.88 6.21
C GLU A 76 -3.12 -1.77 6.89
N ILE A 77 -4.36 -2.04 7.28
CA ILE A 77 -5.15 -1.12 8.11
C ILE A 77 -4.45 -0.88 9.46
N TYR A 78 -3.95 -1.93 10.12
CA TYR A 78 -3.22 -1.76 11.38
C TYR A 78 -1.92 -0.98 11.22
N GLU A 79 -1.16 -1.22 10.12
CA GLU A 79 0.03 -0.42 9.83
C GLU A 79 -0.32 1.04 9.54
N SER A 80 -1.41 1.29 8.84
CA SER A 80 -1.91 2.66 8.60
C SER A 80 -2.29 3.39 9.89
N ILE A 81 -2.90 2.69 10.84
CA ILE A 81 -3.20 3.24 12.18
C ILE A 81 -1.89 3.61 12.90
N LYS A 82 -0.89 2.74 12.91
CA LYS A 82 0.43 3.02 13.52
C LYS A 82 1.10 4.26 12.90
N ILE A 83 0.99 4.44 11.58
CA ILE A 83 1.51 5.63 10.90
C ILE A 83 0.78 6.89 11.40
N ILE A 84 -0.55 6.85 11.47
CA ILE A 84 -1.36 7.98 11.94
C ILE A 84 -1.02 8.32 13.39
N GLU A 85 -0.91 7.34 14.28
CA GLU A 85 -0.54 7.53 15.68
C GLU A 85 0.82 8.23 15.85
N GLN A 86 1.80 7.90 15.00
CA GLN A 86 3.12 8.56 15.03
C GLN A 86 3.10 9.99 14.52
N LEU A 87 2.17 10.33 13.63
CA LEU A 87 2.14 11.64 12.98
C LEU A 87 1.21 12.63 13.68
N ILE A 88 0.13 12.18 14.31
CA ILE A 88 -0.93 13.06 14.83
C ILE A 88 -0.43 14.07 15.87
N ASP A 89 0.54 13.66 16.70
CA ASP A 89 1.11 14.50 17.74
C ASP A 89 2.31 15.34 17.23
N ASN A 90 2.74 15.12 15.99
CA ASN A 90 3.92 15.73 15.39
C ASN A 90 3.60 16.53 14.11
N ILE A 91 2.34 16.91 13.92
CA ILE A 91 1.94 17.72 12.77
C ILE A 91 2.57 19.11 12.92
N PRO A 92 3.42 19.58 11.99
CA PRO A 92 4.06 20.87 12.08
C PRO A 92 3.03 21.99 11.95
N GLU A 93 3.22 23.06 12.73
CA GLU A 93 2.48 24.31 12.52
C GLU A 93 2.93 24.99 11.23
N GLY A 94 2.01 25.67 10.55
CA GLY A 94 2.32 26.44 9.36
C GLY A 94 1.19 26.48 8.34
N GLU A 95 1.52 27.00 7.18
CA GLU A 95 0.59 27.07 6.06
C GLU A 95 0.29 25.65 5.53
N TYR A 96 -0.99 25.30 5.46
CA TYR A 96 -1.44 23.96 5.02
C TYR A 96 -1.48 23.82 3.50
N TYR A 97 -1.24 24.93 2.77
CA TYR A 97 -1.22 24.92 1.32
C TYR A 97 -0.31 26.00 0.75
N ILE A 98 0.26 25.76 -0.42
CA ILE A 98 1.05 26.73 -1.18
C ILE A 98 0.13 27.45 -2.18
N LYS A 99 0.03 28.79 -2.07
CA LYS A 99 -0.73 29.60 -3.01
C LYS A 99 -0.08 29.54 -4.40
N GLN A 100 -0.74 28.89 -5.32
CA GLN A 100 -0.26 28.73 -6.68
C GLN A 100 -0.77 29.84 -7.61
N LYS A 101 0.03 30.16 -8.62
CA LYS A 101 -0.42 31.04 -9.70
C LYS A 101 -1.47 30.30 -10.55
N PRO A 102 -2.47 31.01 -11.13
CA PRO A 102 -3.48 30.39 -11.99
C PRO A 102 -2.90 29.64 -13.20
N ILE A 103 -1.73 30.07 -13.65
CA ILE A 103 -1.01 29.43 -14.76
C ILE A 103 0.29 28.87 -14.24
N ILE A 104 0.41 27.54 -14.26
CA ILE A 104 1.63 26.81 -13.91
C ILE A 104 2.45 26.67 -15.20
N LYS A 105 3.66 27.24 -15.20
CA LYS A 105 4.63 27.04 -16.28
C LYS A 105 5.58 25.90 -15.88
N VAL A 106 5.41 24.77 -16.51
CA VAL A 106 6.30 23.61 -16.32
C VAL A 106 7.50 23.78 -17.27
N PRO A 107 8.74 23.68 -16.77
CA PRO A 107 9.92 23.69 -17.62
C PRO A 107 9.96 22.49 -18.56
N GLU A 108 10.72 22.56 -19.65
CA GLU A 108 10.94 21.43 -20.56
C GLU A 108 11.71 20.32 -19.84
N GLY A 109 11.24 19.06 -19.97
CA GLY A 109 11.86 17.89 -19.36
C GLY A 109 10.95 16.68 -19.28
N GLN A 110 11.47 15.59 -18.72
CA GLN A 110 10.71 14.40 -18.37
C GLN A 110 10.80 14.17 -16.87
N TRP A 111 9.65 13.89 -16.24
CA TRP A 111 9.57 13.57 -14.82
C TRP A 111 8.75 12.31 -14.63
N TYR A 112 9.19 11.46 -13.74
CA TYR A 112 8.46 10.28 -13.29
C TYR A 112 8.26 10.37 -11.79
N PHE A 113 7.07 10.05 -11.32
CA PHE A 113 6.74 9.93 -9.91
C PHE A 113 5.74 8.80 -9.72
N SER A 114 5.86 8.07 -8.61
CA SER A 114 4.95 6.99 -8.25
C SER A 114 4.46 7.18 -6.82
N VAL A 115 3.19 6.83 -6.61
CA VAL A 115 2.55 6.82 -5.30
C VAL A 115 1.79 5.52 -5.13
N GLU A 116 1.67 5.06 -3.89
CA GLU A 116 0.75 3.96 -3.57
C GLU A 116 -0.66 4.53 -3.52
N GLY A 117 -1.56 4.03 -4.39
CA GLY A 117 -2.96 4.41 -4.39
C GLY A 117 -3.74 3.73 -3.28
N ALA A 118 -4.89 4.29 -2.92
CA ALA A 118 -5.86 3.59 -2.10
C ALA A 118 -6.42 2.41 -2.90
N SER A 119 -6.35 1.21 -2.35
CA SER A 119 -6.80 -0.05 -2.96
C SER A 119 -8.07 -0.59 -2.29
#